data_ad455c27b42e131d0bf8ff244cff97fc
#
_entry.id   ad455c27b42e131d0bf8ff244cff97fc
#
_cell.length_a   1.000
_cell.length_b   1.000
_cell.length_c   1.000
_cell.angle_alpha   90.00
_cell.angle_beta   90.00
_cell.angle_gamma   90.00
#
_symmetry.space_group_name_H-M   'P 1'
#
loop_
_entity.id
_entity.type
_entity.pdbx_description
1 polymer ?
#
loop_
_entity_poly.entity_id
_entity_poly.type
_entity_poly.pdbx_seq_one_letter_code
_entity_poly.pdbx_strand_id
1 'polypeptide(L)'
;MNVNGTQKKNQVVTVNIFEQQELLKKAEVIRENLTAATWHELETHGKFDKNAKLTFISDDMLIVGCDVGSETHYARAIDTRGRELSKSALSFSNSAEGFQSAKEWAVKLAAAHKNQIVMGLEPTGHYWFCLATWMISNGISVVQVNPYAVKQTKEVEDNNQLKDDRKDPKLIANLVKDGNFGMPYLPEKVYADLRRLSLLRDQLTEDRTRSLNRLHRDMKIYFPEYKDAL
;
A
#
# COMPACT_ATOMS: atom_id res chain seq x y z
N MET A 1 16.00 45.72 -23.23
CA MET A 1 16.16 44.36 -22.66
C MET A 1 15.07 44.15 -21.63
N ASN A 2 14.01 43.47 -22.04
CA ASN A 2 12.84 43.19 -21.19
C ASN A 2 13.07 41.89 -20.45
N VAL A 3 13.08 41.95 -19.13
CA VAL A 3 13.08 40.77 -18.27
C VAL A 3 11.64 40.60 -17.74
N ASN A 4 10.88 39.73 -18.39
CA ASN A 4 9.56 39.31 -17.92
C ASN A 4 9.72 38.25 -16.83
N GLY A 5 9.61 38.67 -15.58
CA GLY A 5 9.47 37.78 -14.43
C GLY A 5 8.04 37.24 -14.33
N THR A 6 7.86 35.97 -14.68
CA THR A 6 6.58 35.27 -14.55
C THR A 6 6.34 34.95 -13.06
N GLN A 7 5.56 35.77 -12.38
CA GLN A 7 5.02 35.45 -11.04
C GLN A 7 4.01 34.31 -11.20
N LYS A 8 4.37 33.10 -10.73
CA LYS A 8 3.40 32.02 -10.48
C LYS A 8 2.52 32.45 -9.30
N LYS A 9 1.29 32.87 -9.58
CA LYS A 9 0.24 33.06 -8.58
C LYS A 9 -0.07 31.72 -7.94
N ASN A 10 0.22 31.58 -6.65
CA ASN A 10 -0.30 30.52 -5.81
C ASN A 10 -1.84 30.65 -5.78
N GLN A 11 -2.53 29.84 -6.56
CA GLN A 11 -3.97 29.66 -6.42
C GLN A 11 -4.22 28.91 -5.11
N VAL A 12 -4.65 29.64 -4.10
CA VAL A 12 -5.29 29.04 -2.92
C VAL A 12 -6.59 28.43 -3.44
N VAL A 13 -6.65 27.09 -3.47
CA VAL A 13 -7.88 26.36 -3.81
C VAL A 13 -8.85 26.59 -2.65
N THR A 14 -9.74 27.55 -2.81
CA THR A 14 -10.89 27.74 -1.92
C THR A 14 -11.83 26.58 -2.19
N VAL A 15 -11.83 25.59 -1.29
CA VAL A 15 -12.80 24.49 -1.31
C VAL A 15 -14.18 25.11 -1.13
N ASN A 16 -15.08 24.91 -2.09
CA ASN A 16 -16.41 25.48 -2.10
C ASN A 16 -17.19 24.95 -0.88
N ILE A 17 -17.80 25.83 -0.11
CA ILE A 17 -18.56 25.50 1.12
C ILE A 17 -19.65 24.44 0.85
N PHE A 18 -20.21 24.42 -0.35
CA PHE A 18 -21.17 23.39 -0.79
C PHE A 18 -20.55 21.99 -0.89
N GLU A 19 -19.31 21.86 -1.39
CA GLU A 19 -18.59 20.58 -1.45
C GLU A 19 -18.22 20.06 -0.06
N GLN A 20 -17.88 20.96 0.87
CA GLN A 20 -17.63 20.58 2.26
C GLN A 20 -18.86 20.04 2.97
N GLN A 21 -20.04 20.66 2.76
CA GLN A 21 -21.30 20.19 3.35
C GLN A 21 -21.72 18.82 2.79
N GLU A 22 -21.51 18.59 1.50
CA GLU A 22 -21.83 17.30 0.88
C GLU A 22 -20.89 16.18 1.37
N LEU A 23 -19.60 16.47 1.59
CA LEU A 23 -18.64 15.54 2.16
C LEU A 23 -18.96 15.20 3.62
N LEU A 24 -19.38 16.19 4.41
CA LEU A 24 -19.79 15.96 5.81
C LEU A 24 -21.04 15.08 5.88
N LYS A 25 -22.06 15.30 5.04
CA LYS A 25 -23.24 14.43 4.97
C LYS A 25 -22.89 13.00 4.57
N LYS A 26 -21.99 12.80 3.61
CA LYS A 26 -21.50 11.46 3.22
C LYS A 26 -20.75 10.79 4.37
N ALA A 27 -19.94 11.53 5.12
CA ALA A 27 -19.22 10.99 6.29
C ALA A 27 -20.18 10.61 7.44
N GLU A 28 -21.26 11.36 7.64
CA GLU A 28 -22.29 11.03 8.63
C GLU A 28 -23.03 9.75 8.27
N VAL A 29 -23.44 9.59 7.01
CA VAL A 29 -24.09 8.35 6.51
C VAL A 29 -23.18 7.13 6.67
N ILE A 30 -21.89 7.27 6.37
CA ILE A 30 -20.90 6.18 6.57
C ILE A 30 -20.77 5.85 8.06
N ARG A 31 -20.71 6.86 8.93
CA ARG A 31 -20.62 6.68 10.39
C ARG A 31 -21.86 5.98 10.96
N GLU A 32 -23.05 6.36 10.53
CA GLU A 32 -24.31 5.73 10.94
C GLU A 32 -24.35 4.26 10.49
N ASN A 33 -23.98 3.95 9.26
CA ASN A 33 -23.92 2.60 8.73
C ASN A 33 -22.91 1.73 9.50
N LEU A 34 -21.73 2.26 9.84
CA LEU A 34 -20.72 1.56 10.63
C LEU A 34 -21.16 1.33 12.08
N THR A 35 -21.96 2.25 12.65
CA THR A 35 -22.46 2.13 14.03
C THR A 35 -23.64 1.16 14.13
N ALA A 36 -24.40 0.99 13.03
CA ALA A 36 -25.54 0.08 12.97
C ALA A 36 -25.16 -1.37 12.64
N ALA A 37 -23.96 -1.62 12.07
CA ALA A 37 -23.53 -2.97 11.73
C ALA A 37 -23.19 -3.77 12.98
N THR A 38 -23.82 -4.93 13.13
CA THR A 38 -23.51 -5.89 14.21
C THR A 38 -22.22 -6.66 13.91
N TRP A 39 -21.53 -7.15 14.96
CA TRP A 39 -20.36 -8.01 14.79
C TRP A 39 -20.65 -9.26 13.94
N HIS A 40 -21.86 -9.78 14.01
CA HIS A 40 -22.30 -10.91 13.21
C HIS A 40 -22.39 -10.60 11.73
N GLU A 41 -22.89 -9.41 11.37
CA GLU A 41 -22.93 -8.95 9.98
C GLU A 41 -21.53 -8.72 9.41
N LEU A 42 -20.64 -8.10 10.19
CA LEU A 42 -19.24 -7.91 9.83
C LEU A 42 -18.51 -9.25 9.64
N GLU A 43 -18.74 -10.22 10.53
CA GLU A 43 -18.17 -11.57 10.42
C GLU A 43 -18.72 -12.32 9.21
N THR A 44 -20.01 -12.20 8.93
CA THR A 44 -20.66 -12.83 7.78
C THR A 44 -20.12 -12.24 6.46
N HIS A 45 -19.98 -10.92 6.38
CA HIS A 45 -19.32 -10.27 5.25
C HIS A 45 -17.89 -10.75 5.04
N GLY A 46 -17.11 -10.92 6.10
CA GLY A 46 -15.74 -11.42 6.03
C GLY A 46 -15.62 -12.84 5.48
N LYS A 47 -16.56 -13.72 5.80
CA LYS A 47 -16.61 -15.11 5.28
C LYS A 47 -16.95 -15.15 3.77
N PHE A 48 -17.91 -14.37 3.33
CA PHE A 48 -18.28 -14.28 1.91
C PHE A 48 -17.23 -13.55 1.07
N ASP A 49 -16.49 -12.63 1.65
CA ASP A 49 -15.40 -11.92 0.98
C ASP A 49 -14.33 -12.86 0.44
N LYS A 50 -14.00 -13.93 1.15
CA LYS A 50 -13.02 -14.93 0.68
C LYS A 50 -13.49 -15.64 -0.58
N ASN A 51 -14.75 -16.02 -0.69
CA ASN A 51 -15.31 -16.67 -1.88
C ASN A 51 -15.30 -15.71 -3.09
N ALA A 52 -15.62 -14.44 -2.88
CA ALA A 52 -15.54 -13.43 -3.92
C ALA A 52 -14.10 -13.23 -4.41
N LYS A 53 -13.12 -13.25 -3.51
CA LYS A 53 -11.70 -13.19 -3.86
C LYS A 53 -11.21 -14.39 -4.64
N LEU A 54 -11.65 -15.61 -4.28
CA LEU A 54 -11.34 -16.82 -5.04
C LEU A 54 -11.99 -16.78 -6.43
N THR A 55 -13.20 -16.24 -6.55
CA THR A 55 -13.87 -16.07 -7.86
C THR A 55 -13.15 -15.02 -8.72
N PHE A 56 -12.54 -14.00 -8.12
CA PHE A 56 -11.72 -13.01 -8.83
C PHE A 56 -10.51 -13.66 -9.53
N ILE A 57 -9.93 -14.72 -8.94
CA ILE A 57 -8.78 -15.44 -9.52
C ILE A 57 -9.29 -16.45 -10.56
N SER A 58 -9.34 -16.03 -11.83
CA SER A 58 -9.78 -16.86 -12.94
C SER A 58 -8.66 -17.79 -13.45
N ASP A 59 -9.02 -18.92 -14.07
CA ASP A 59 -8.07 -19.93 -14.58
C ASP A 59 -7.09 -19.39 -15.63
N ASP A 60 -7.45 -18.34 -16.35
CA ASP A 60 -6.64 -17.68 -17.37
C ASP A 60 -5.80 -16.50 -16.83
N MET A 61 -5.68 -16.38 -15.50
CA MET A 61 -4.94 -15.30 -14.85
C MET A 61 -3.48 -15.66 -14.59
N LEU A 62 -2.57 -14.74 -14.91
CA LEU A 62 -1.19 -14.74 -14.47
C LEU A 62 -1.12 -14.05 -13.11
N ILE A 63 -0.57 -14.71 -12.10
CA ILE A 63 -0.38 -14.17 -10.77
C ILE A 63 1.08 -13.81 -10.59
N VAL A 64 1.34 -12.53 -10.35
CA VAL A 64 2.67 -11.99 -10.08
C VAL A 64 2.74 -11.60 -8.61
N GLY A 65 3.59 -12.24 -7.84
CA GLY A 65 3.94 -11.76 -6.50
C GLY A 65 5.12 -10.82 -6.59
N CYS A 66 5.08 -9.73 -5.86
CA CYS A 66 6.13 -8.72 -5.85
C CYS A 66 6.48 -8.33 -4.41
N ASP A 67 7.74 -8.53 -4.05
CA ASP A 67 8.35 -7.98 -2.85
C ASP A 67 8.86 -6.58 -3.14
N VAL A 68 8.43 -5.62 -2.32
CA VAL A 68 8.62 -4.18 -2.58
C VAL A 68 9.75 -3.64 -1.72
N GLY A 69 10.86 -3.29 -2.34
CA GLY A 69 11.96 -2.56 -1.72
C GLY A 69 11.95 -1.05 -2.00
N SER A 70 12.81 -0.32 -1.34
CA SER A 70 12.96 1.14 -1.53
C SER A 70 13.54 1.50 -2.90
N GLU A 71 14.52 0.74 -3.37
CA GLU A 71 15.24 0.99 -4.63
C GLU A 71 14.98 -0.10 -5.67
N THR A 72 14.83 -1.34 -5.21
CA THR A 72 14.71 -2.51 -6.07
C THR A 72 13.56 -3.38 -5.59
N HIS A 73 12.76 -3.83 -6.54
CA HIS A 73 11.67 -4.77 -6.33
C HIS A 73 12.03 -6.13 -6.92
N TYR A 74 11.46 -7.18 -6.35
CA TYR A 74 11.60 -8.55 -6.86
C TYR A 74 10.23 -9.13 -7.18
N ALA A 75 10.09 -9.78 -8.34
CA ALA A 75 8.84 -10.37 -8.77
C ALA A 75 9.00 -11.80 -9.25
N ARG A 76 8.00 -12.64 -8.97
CA ARG A 76 7.84 -13.99 -9.54
C ARG A 76 6.42 -14.18 -10.06
N ALA A 77 6.30 -15.00 -11.08
CA ALA A 77 5.02 -15.30 -11.71
C ALA A 77 4.67 -16.79 -11.59
N ILE A 78 3.42 -17.03 -11.19
CA ILE A 78 2.82 -18.37 -11.13
C ILE A 78 1.50 -18.40 -11.90
N ASP A 79 1.03 -19.58 -12.22
CA ASP A 79 -0.36 -19.77 -12.64
C ASP A 79 -1.30 -20.03 -11.44
N THR A 80 -2.58 -20.14 -11.71
CA THR A 80 -3.63 -20.40 -10.71
C THR A 80 -3.53 -21.77 -10.04
N ARG A 81 -2.72 -22.69 -10.59
CA ARG A 81 -2.38 -23.97 -9.97
C ARG A 81 -1.10 -23.92 -9.13
N GLY A 82 -0.45 -22.74 -9.05
CA GLY A 82 0.80 -22.54 -8.32
C GLY A 82 2.06 -22.99 -9.06
N ARG A 83 1.97 -23.29 -10.37
CA ARG A 83 3.16 -23.62 -11.17
C ARG A 83 3.94 -22.37 -11.51
N GLU A 84 5.25 -22.39 -11.28
CA GLU A 84 6.11 -21.27 -11.62
C GLU A 84 6.23 -21.11 -13.14
N LEU A 85 5.93 -19.93 -13.64
CA LEU A 85 6.08 -19.55 -15.04
C LEU A 85 7.35 -18.76 -15.29
N SER A 86 7.96 -18.20 -14.24
CA SER A 86 9.26 -17.53 -14.29
C SER A 86 10.36 -18.46 -13.76
N LYS A 87 11.45 -18.63 -14.52
CA LYS A 87 12.62 -19.45 -14.10
C LYS A 87 13.36 -18.89 -12.90
N SER A 88 13.38 -17.56 -12.79
CA SER A 88 14.04 -16.81 -11.71
C SER A 88 13.19 -15.61 -11.31
N ALA A 89 13.47 -15.02 -10.16
CA ALA A 89 12.89 -13.75 -9.80
C ALA A 89 13.37 -12.66 -10.75
N LEU A 90 12.45 -11.82 -11.23
CA LEU A 90 12.76 -10.58 -11.91
C LEU A 90 13.16 -9.56 -10.85
N SER A 91 14.28 -8.87 -11.08
CA SER A 91 14.69 -7.70 -10.31
C SER A 91 14.46 -6.45 -11.16
N PHE A 92 13.82 -5.42 -10.63
CA PHE A 92 13.58 -4.16 -11.34
C PHE A 92 13.63 -2.97 -10.39
N SER A 93 14.02 -1.80 -10.91
CA SER A 93 14.17 -0.58 -10.12
C SER A 93 12.84 0.06 -9.75
N ASN A 94 12.80 0.78 -8.63
CA ASN A 94 11.67 1.61 -8.23
C ASN A 94 11.64 2.92 -9.06
N SER A 95 11.43 2.78 -10.36
CA SER A 95 11.37 3.86 -11.36
C SER A 95 10.36 3.54 -12.46
N ALA A 96 9.94 4.54 -13.23
CA ALA A 96 9.01 4.35 -14.33
C ALA A 96 9.51 3.33 -15.35
N GLU A 97 10.81 3.34 -15.66
CA GLU A 97 11.48 2.40 -16.57
C GLU A 97 11.47 0.98 -15.99
N GLY A 98 11.71 0.84 -14.66
CA GLY A 98 11.63 -0.44 -13.98
C GLY A 98 10.21 -1.00 -13.99
N PHE A 99 9.21 -0.17 -13.75
CA PHE A 99 7.80 -0.58 -13.80
C PHE A 99 7.38 -1.01 -15.20
N GLN A 100 7.82 -0.27 -16.23
CA GLN A 100 7.58 -0.63 -17.62
C GLN A 100 8.22 -1.98 -17.96
N SER A 101 9.47 -2.20 -17.56
CA SER A 101 10.17 -3.47 -17.75
C SER A 101 9.45 -4.64 -17.06
N ALA A 102 8.95 -4.43 -15.84
CA ALA A 102 8.19 -5.44 -15.10
C ALA A 102 6.85 -5.75 -15.80
N LYS A 103 6.14 -4.74 -16.30
CA LYS A 103 4.92 -4.92 -17.10
C LYS A 103 5.19 -5.72 -18.36
N GLU A 104 6.20 -5.36 -19.14
CA GLU A 104 6.56 -6.06 -20.37
C GLU A 104 6.93 -7.52 -20.12
N TRP A 105 7.68 -7.79 -19.05
CA TRP A 105 8.00 -9.13 -18.61
C TRP A 105 6.73 -9.94 -18.25
N ALA A 106 5.81 -9.35 -17.48
CA ALA A 106 4.55 -10.00 -17.11
C ALA A 106 3.66 -10.26 -18.34
N VAL A 107 3.52 -9.29 -19.24
CA VAL A 107 2.77 -9.42 -20.50
C VAL A 107 3.38 -10.51 -21.38
N LYS A 108 4.70 -10.60 -21.49
CA LYS A 108 5.38 -11.64 -22.25
C LYS A 108 5.12 -13.04 -21.69
N LEU A 109 5.07 -13.19 -20.37
CA LEU A 109 4.72 -14.46 -19.73
C LEU A 109 3.23 -14.80 -19.91
N ALA A 110 2.37 -13.79 -19.85
CA ALA A 110 0.94 -13.96 -20.04
C ALA A 110 0.58 -14.34 -21.49
N ALA A 111 1.21 -13.74 -22.49
CA ALA A 111 0.91 -13.91 -23.91
C ALA A 111 0.91 -15.36 -24.40
N ALA A 112 1.60 -16.26 -23.70
CA ALA A 112 1.65 -17.67 -24.06
C ALA A 112 0.37 -18.45 -23.64
N HIS A 113 -0.32 -18.04 -22.54
CA HIS A 113 -1.38 -18.89 -21.94
C HIS A 113 -2.41 -18.13 -21.08
N LYS A 114 -2.34 -16.81 -20.92
CA LYS A 114 -3.09 -16.07 -19.93
C LYS A 114 -3.59 -14.73 -20.49
N ASN A 115 -4.84 -14.36 -20.15
CA ASN A 115 -5.47 -13.14 -20.67
C ASN A 115 -5.47 -11.99 -19.68
N GLN A 116 -5.28 -12.29 -18.37
CA GLN A 116 -5.33 -11.30 -17.31
C GLN A 116 -4.08 -11.40 -16.42
N ILE A 117 -3.69 -10.29 -15.85
CA ILE A 117 -2.54 -10.21 -14.95
C ILE A 117 -2.99 -9.57 -13.64
N VAL A 118 -2.69 -10.23 -12.53
CA VAL A 118 -2.83 -9.66 -11.19
C VAL A 118 -1.45 -9.60 -10.52
N MET A 119 -1.13 -8.46 -9.91
CA MET A 119 0.09 -8.26 -9.14
C MET A 119 -0.24 -8.14 -7.65
N GLY A 120 0.26 -9.10 -6.87
CA GLY A 120 0.20 -9.07 -5.41
C GLY A 120 1.40 -8.34 -4.84
N LEU A 121 1.17 -7.40 -3.93
CA LEU A 121 2.20 -6.62 -3.25
C LEU A 121 2.13 -6.85 -1.74
N GLU A 122 3.28 -6.96 -1.09
CA GLU A 122 3.37 -6.77 0.35
C GLU A 122 3.54 -5.27 0.64
N PRO A 123 2.60 -4.62 1.37
CA PRO A 123 2.63 -3.18 1.59
C PRO A 123 3.66 -2.79 2.67
N THR A 124 4.94 -2.85 2.33
CA THR A 124 6.03 -2.41 3.20
C THR A 124 6.23 -0.91 3.08
N GLY A 125 6.01 -0.17 4.16
CA GLY A 125 6.17 1.28 4.20
C GLY A 125 5.28 2.01 3.18
N HIS A 126 5.88 2.89 2.40
CA HIS A 126 5.19 3.71 1.37
C HIS A 126 5.68 3.44 -0.06
N TYR A 127 6.69 2.60 -0.23
CA TYR A 127 7.33 2.37 -1.53
C TYR A 127 6.42 1.69 -2.56
N TRP A 128 5.42 0.95 -2.10
CA TRP A 128 4.47 0.26 -2.96
C TRP A 128 3.48 1.19 -3.67
N PHE A 129 3.25 2.42 -3.16
CA PHE A 129 2.25 3.34 -3.73
C PHE A 129 2.54 3.71 -5.19
N CYS A 130 3.78 4.07 -5.50
CA CYS A 130 4.17 4.45 -6.86
C CYS A 130 3.98 3.28 -7.83
N LEU A 131 4.46 2.08 -7.44
CA LEU A 131 4.32 0.87 -8.23
C LEU A 131 2.84 0.51 -8.46
N ALA A 132 2.03 0.49 -7.39
CA ALA A 132 0.61 0.14 -7.48
C ALA A 132 -0.16 1.13 -8.36
N THR A 133 0.02 2.43 -8.15
CA THR A 133 -0.62 3.48 -8.96
C THR A 133 -0.25 3.34 -10.43
N TRP A 134 1.03 3.13 -10.71
CA TRP A 134 1.52 3.00 -12.08
C TRP A 134 0.96 1.73 -12.75
N MET A 135 0.95 0.59 -12.08
CA MET A 135 0.45 -0.67 -12.61
C MET A 135 -1.05 -0.59 -12.90
N ILE A 136 -1.86 -0.05 -11.98
CA ILE A 136 -3.31 0.14 -12.17
C ILE A 136 -3.58 1.07 -13.36
N SER A 137 -2.87 2.20 -13.45
CA SER A 137 -2.99 3.14 -14.57
C SER A 137 -2.60 2.50 -15.92
N ASN A 138 -1.84 1.42 -15.89
CA ASN A 138 -1.40 0.66 -17.07
C ASN A 138 -2.20 -0.64 -17.31
N GLY A 139 -3.35 -0.81 -16.66
CA GLY A 139 -4.28 -1.91 -16.88
C GLY A 139 -3.92 -3.24 -16.21
N ILE A 140 -3.01 -3.23 -15.22
CA ILE A 140 -2.70 -4.39 -14.40
C ILE A 140 -3.45 -4.29 -13.07
N SER A 141 -4.21 -5.33 -12.73
CA SER A 141 -4.87 -5.41 -11.42
C SER A 141 -3.85 -5.57 -10.31
N VAL A 142 -4.00 -4.79 -9.23
CA VAL A 142 -3.12 -4.86 -8.06
C VAL A 142 -3.90 -5.26 -6.83
N VAL A 143 -3.35 -6.16 -6.04
CA VAL A 143 -3.89 -6.61 -4.75
C VAL A 143 -2.81 -6.55 -3.67
N GLN A 144 -3.23 -6.45 -2.41
CA GLN A 144 -2.30 -6.41 -1.27
C GLN A 144 -2.41 -7.67 -0.44
N VAL A 145 -1.25 -8.16 -0.01
CA VAL A 145 -1.15 -9.30 0.91
C VAL A 145 -0.79 -8.78 2.29
N ASN A 146 -1.41 -9.35 3.32
CA ASN A 146 -1.11 -8.95 4.69
C ASN A 146 0.32 -9.39 5.08
N PRO A 147 1.20 -8.48 5.53
CA PRO A 147 2.57 -8.80 5.95
C PRO A 147 2.65 -9.87 7.04
N TYR A 148 1.67 -9.90 7.93
CA TYR A 148 1.57 -10.93 8.96
C TYR A 148 1.33 -12.33 8.34
N ALA A 149 0.47 -12.43 7.33
CA ALA A 149 0.24 -13.69 6.61
C ALA A 149 1.51 -14.14 5.86
N VAL A 150 2.23 -13.22 5.24
CA VAL A 150 3.52 -13.49 4.58
C VAL A 150 4.50 -14.09 5.59
N LYS A 151 4.65 -13.45 6.76
CA LYS A 151 5.54 -13.93 7.82
C LYS A 151 5.15 -15.32 8.32
N GLN A 152 3.87 -15.56 8.62
CA GLN A 152 3.41 -16.87 9.08
C GLN A 152 3.64 -17.97 8.05
N THR A 153 3.32 -17.72 6.79
CA THR A 153 3.50 -18.71 5.73
C THR A 153 4.98 -19.00 5.51
N LYS A 154 5.84 -18.00 5.64
CA LYS A 154 7.29 -18.16 5.57
C LYS A 154 7.83 -19.08 6.69
N GLU A 155 7.32 -18.92 7.91
CA GLU A 155 7.69 -19.77 9.06
C GLU A 155 7.23 -21.22 8.86
N VAL A 156 6.15 -21.48 8.12
CA VAL A 156 5.63 -22.82 7.84
C VAL A 156 6.37 -23.50 6.68
N GLU A 157 6.66 -22.76 5.60
CA GLU A 157 7.28 -23.31 4.39
C GLU A 157 8.82 -23.46 4.49
N ASP A 158 9.47 -22.59 5.24
CA ASP A 158 10.94 -22.53 5.33
C ASP A 158 11.39 -22.71 6.80
N ASN A 159 11.79 -23.94 7.16
CA ASN A 159 12.49 -24.20 8.42
C ASN A 159 13.94 -23.64 8.41
N ASN A 160 14.36 -22.97 7.35
CA ASN A 160 15.68 -22.36 7.21
C ASN A 160 15.59 -20.85 7.42
N GLN A 161 16.28 -20.35 8.44
CA GLN A 161 16.40 -18.92 8.79
C GLN A 161 17.18 -18.09 7.76
N LEU A 162 17.58 -18.64 6.62
CA LEU A 162 18.29 -17.90 5.58
C LEU A 162 17.31 -16.96 4.85
N LYS A 163 17.46 -15.68 5.13
CA LYS A 163 16.75 -14.60 4.48
C LYS A 163 17.15 -14.55 3.00
N ASP A 164 16.25 -14.96 2.11
CA ASP A 164 16.42 -14.85 0.67
C ASP A 164 15.23 -14.08 0.09
N ASP A 165 15.45 -12.80 -0.16
CA ASP A 165 14.44 -11.87 -0.72
C ASP A 165 13.92 -12.34 -2.10
N ARG A 166 14.55 -13.33 -2.72
CA ARG A 166 14.12 -13.94 -3.99
C ARG A 166 13.03 -14.99 -3.83
N LYS A 167 12.78 -15.46 -2.60
CA LYS A 167 11.72 -16.44 -2.30
C LYS A 167 10.41 -15.76 -1.92
N ASP A 168 10.47 -14.60 -1.32
CA ASP A 168 9.32 -13.85 -0.82
C ASP A 168 8.27 -13.53 -1.91
N PRO A 169 8.64 -13.16 -3.16
CA PRO A 169 7.69 -12.94 -4.23
C PRO A 169 6.82 -14.16 -4.59
N LYS A 170 7.38 -15.38 -4.52
CA LYS A 170 6.60 -16.59 -4.78
C LYS A 170 5.55 -16.82 -3.70
N LEU A 171 5.92 -16.59 -2.48
CA LEU A 171 5.04 -16.74 -1.33
C LEU A 171 3.88 -15.74 -1.40
N ILE A 172 4.16 -14.48 -1.77
CA ILE A 172 3.14 -13.46 -2.04
C ILE A 172 2.19 -13.93 -3.15
N ALA A 173 2.72 -14.47 -4.24
CA ALA A 173 1.90 -15.01 -5.33
C ALA A 173 0.99 -16.17 -4.88
N ASN A 174 1.49 -17.08 -4.04
CA ASN A 174 0.70 -18.18 -3.48
C ASN A 174 -0.44 -17.66 -2.59
N LEU A 175 -0.17 -16.67 -1.74
CA LEU A 175 -1.21 -16.06 -0.91
C LEU A 175 -2.32 -15.40 -1.75
N VAL A 176 -1.94 -14.74 -2.86
CA VAL A 176 -2.92 -14.20 -3.82
C VAL A 176 -3.74 -15.32 -4.44
N LYS A 177 -3.10 -16.38 -4.93
CA LYS A 177 -3.76 -17.56 -5.49
C LYS A 177 -4.80 -18.15 -4.53
N ASP A 178 -4.50 -18.18 -3.24
CA ASP A 178 -5.36 -18.76 -2.21
C ASP A 178 -6.42 -17.78 -1.68
N GLY A 179 -6.61 -16.61 -2.32
CA GLY A 179 -7.61 -15.61 -1.93
C GLY A 179 -7.24 -14.82 -0.65
N ASN A 180 -5.99 -14.92 -0.17
CA ASN A 180 -5.51 -14.23 1.03
C ASN A 180 -4.94 -12.85 0.69
N PHE A 181 -5.77 -12.00 0.09
CA PHE A 181 -5.40 -10.64 -0.30
C PHE A 181 -6.52 -9.64 0.01
N GLY A 182 -6.19 -8.36 -0.01
CA GLY A 182 -7.13 -7.23 0.03
C GLY A 182 -6.96 -6.34 -1.20
N MET A 183 -7.99 -5.55 -1.51
CA MET A 183 -7.87 -4.52 -2.54
C MET A 183 -7.11 -3.32 -1.97
N PRO A 184 -6.12 -2.77 -2.68
CA PRO A 184 -5.39 -1.62 -2.21
C PRO A 184 -6.30 -0.39 -2.20
N TYR A 185 -6.30 0.34 -1.09
CA TYR A 185 -6.92 1.65 -1.06
C TYR A 185 -5.88 2.71 -1.42
N LEU A 186 -6.00 3.25 -2.61
CA LEU A 186 -5.20 4.37 -3.09
C LEU A 186 -6.06 5.63 -3.03
N PRO A 187 -5.88 6.47 -2.00
CA PRO A 187 -6.66 7.69 -1.88
C PRO A 187 -6.31 8.66 -3.01
N GLU A 188 -7.35 9.28 -3.60
CA GLU A 188 -7.21 10.25 -4.67
C GLU A 188 -7.62 11.65 -4.21
N LYS A 189 -7.10 12.67 -4.90
CA LYS A 189 -7.48 14.08 -4.71
C LYS A 189 -7.41 14.51 -3.24
N VAL A 190 -8.52 15.07 -2.73
CA VAL A 190 -8.63 15.58 -1.35
C VAL A 190 -8.31 14.53 -0.29
N TYR A 191 -8.66 13.27 -0.52
CA TYR A 191 -8.38 12.18 0.43
C TYR A 191 -6.89 11.82 0.48
N ALA A 192 -6.17 11.94 -0.64
CA ALA A 192 -4.72 11.78 -0.66
C ALA A 192 -4.02 12.88 0.14
N ASP A 193 -4.47 14.13 -0.05
CA ASP A 193 -3.95 15.28 0.69
C ASP A 193 -4.28 15.19 2.17
N LEU A 194 -5.51 14.81 2.53
CA LEU A 194 -5.91 14.62 3.91
C LEU A 194 -5.07 13.54 4.61
N ARG A 195 -4.85 12.41 3.96
CA ARG A 195 -3.98 11.35 4.50
C ARG A 195 -2.57 11.88 4.75
N ARG A 196 -1.99 12.57 3.76
CA ARG A 196 -0.64 13.15 3.87
C ARG A 196 -0.54 14.18 4.99
N LEU A 197 -1.52 15.07 5.09
CA LEU A 197 -1.56 16.10 6.14
C LEU A 197 -1.75 15.49 7.53
N SER A 198 -2.58 14.46 7.67
CA SER A 198 -2.76 13.74 8.93
C SER A 198 -1.46 13.08 9.39
N LEU A 199 -0.75 12.39 8.50
CA LEU A 199 0.55 11.79 8.82
C LEU A 199 1.59 12.85 9.20
N LEU A 200 1.64 13.98 8.49
CA LEU A 200 2.53 15.09 8.82
C LEU A 200 2.22 15.68 10.19
N ARG A 201 0.92 15.91 10.49
CA ARG A 201 0.49 16.38 11.80
C ARG A 201 0.94 15.44 12.92
N ASP A 202 0.79 14.15 12.74
CA ASP A 202 1.19 13.15 13.74
C ASP A 202 2.71 13.15 13.94
N GLN A 203 3.50 13.23 12.88
CA GLN A 203 4.97 13.38 12.95
C GLN A 203 5.37 14.65 13.70
N LEU A 204 4.78 15.79 13.37
CA LEU A 204 5.06 17.06 14.06
C LEU A 204 4.67 17.02 15.54
N THR A 205 3.58 16.32 15.88
CA THR A 205 3.15 16.13 17.27
C THR A 205 4.15 15.26 18.05
N GLU A 206 4.65 14.19 17.43
CA GLU A 206 5.70 13.36 18.03
C GLU A 206 7.00 14.16 18.22
N ASP A 207 7.44 14.90 17.21
CA ASP A 207 8.66 15.72 17.30
C ASP A 207 8.56 16.81 18.37
N ARG A 208 7.39 17.44 18.47
CA ARG A 208 7.10 18.37 19.58
C ARG A 208 7.24 17.67 20.93
N THR A 209 6.64 16.50 21.09
CA THR A 209 6.69 15.72 22.33
C THR A 209 8.14 15.32 22.68
N ARG A 210 8.90 14.85 21.68
CA ARG A 210 10.32 14.51 21.86
C ARG A 210 11.14 15.74 22.30
N SER A 211 10.89 16.89 21.69
CA SER A 211 11.59 18.14 22.02
C SER A 211 11.24 18.64 23.43
N LEU A 212 9.97 18.58 23.82
CA LEU A 212 9.53 18.91 25.17
C LEU A 212 10.16 17.99 26.23
N ASN A 213 10.18 16.68 25.96
CA ASN A 213 10.80 15.71 26.87
C ASN A 213 12.30 15.94 27.05
N ARG A 214 13.01 16.32 25.97
CA ARG A 214 14.43 16.73 26.05
C ARG A 214 14.58 17.98 26.90
N LEU A 215 13.79 19.01 26.63
CA LEU A 215 13.79 20.24 27.40
C LEU A 215 13.54 19.99 28.90
N HIS A 216 12.49 19.22 29.23
CA HIS A 216 12.17 18.89 30.63
C HIS A 216 13.30 18.10 31.31
N ARG A 217 13.96 17.20 30.57
CA ARG A 217 15.12 16.48 31.10
C ARG A 217 16.27 17.42 31.41
N ASP A 218 16.59 18.31 30.47
CA ASP A 218 17.71 19.25 30.63
C ASP A 218 17.42 20.32 31.71
N MET A 219 16.18 20.78 31.79
CA MET A 219 15.73 21.67 32.86
C MET A 219 15.87 21.01 34.24
N LYS A 220 15.52 19.73 34.39
CA LYS A 220 15.70 19.03 35.67
C LYS A 220 17.16 18.91 36.10
N ILE A 221 18.10 18.89 35.17
CA ILE A 221 19.53 18.82 35.47
C ILE A 221 20.07 20.18 36.01
N TYR A 222 19.63 21.29 35.41
CA TYR A 222 20.18 22.60 35.67
C TYR A 222 19.30 23.47 36.60
N PHE A 223 17.99 23.23 36.63
CA PHE A 223 17.02 23.97 37.41
C PHE A 223 15.87 23.04 37.84
N PRO A 224 16.08 22.20 38.88
CA PRO A 224 15.09 21.20 39.32
C PRO A 224 13.73 21.78 39.72
N GLU A 225 13.74 23.02 40.24
CA GLU A 225 12.56 23.74 40.76
C GLU A 225 11.73 24.41 39.64
N TYR A 226 12.09 24.27 38.38
CA TYR A 226 11.43 24.99 37.27
C TYR A 226 9.90 24.72 37.22
N LYS A 227 9.43 23.60 37.75
CA LYS A 227 8.00 23.28 37.79
C LYS A 227 7.21 24.11 38.78
N ASP A 228 7.88 24.59 39.82
CA ASP A 228 7.29 25.45 40.86
C ASP A 228 7.31 26.90 40.48
N ALA A 229 8.05 27.26 39.42
CA ALA A 229 8.23 28.60 38.89
C ALA A 229 7.33 28.93 37.69
N LEU A 230 6.61 27.93 37.12
CA LEU A 230 5.65 28.04 36.02
C LEU A 230 4.22 27.81 36.49
#